data_82af529ced7cb578f93a06398d35df0c
#
_entry.id   82af529ced7cb578f93a06398d35df0c
#
_cell.length_a   1.000
_cell.length_b   1.000
_cell.length_c   1.000
_cell.angle_alpha   90.00
_cell.angle_beta   90.00
_cell.angle_gamma   90.00
#
_symmetry.space_group_name_H-M   'P 1'
#
loop_
_entity.id
_entity.type
_entity.pdbx_description
1 polymer ?
#
loop_
_entity_poly.entity_id
_entity_poly.type
_entity_poly.pdbx_seq_one_letter_code
_entity_poly.pdbx_strand_id
1 'polypeptide(L)'
;MKNNKGFTLIELLVVVAIIGILAAVGTVAYTGYTSSAKKSSAKSNHASVVKYIAAEDQKCNAGETTAMDGGLICAGSDVTIGRTGDDVVTAAVTALADFKNPFLPSEKGVRGTADASFDKPGDQGYTNVVAAGNTITVTTCYDDSTDNDTKDPCAVDKERLSNVIKVAE
;
A
#
# COMPACT_ATOMS: atom_id res chain seq x y z
N MET A 1 -58.14 -23.87 20.37
CA MET A 1 -57.32 -24.83 19.60
C MET A 1 -56.29 -24.03 18.84
N LYS A 2 -54.98 -24.15 19.16
CA LYS A 2 -53.91 -23.50 18.40
C LYS A 2 -53.65 -24.31 17.14
N ASN A 3 -53.88 -23.76 15.95
CA ASN A 3 -53.47 -24.37 14.68
C ASN A 3 -51.95 -24.28 14.57
N ASN A 4 -51.26 -25.35 14.84
CA ASN A 4 -49.84 -25.50 14.53
C ASN A 4 -49.73 -25.82 13.03
N LYS A 5 -49.51 -24.79 12.20
CA LYS A 5 -49.13 -24.99 10.80
C LYS A 5 -47.68 -25.41 10.77
N GLY A 6 -47.39 -26.66 10.50
CA GLY A 6 -46.04 -27.17 10.27
C GLY A 6 -45.55 -26.77 8.88
N PHE A 7 -44.23 -26.54 8.74
CA PHE A 7 -43.56 -26.33 7.45
C PHE A 7 -43.60 -27.62 6.63
N THR A 8 -43.84 -27.50 5.33
CA THR A 8 -43.75 -28.64 4.42
C THR A 8 -42.29 -28.92 4.06
N LEU A 9 -41.99 -30.18 3.77
CA LEU A 9 -40.64 -30.61 3.37
C LEU A 9 -40.16 -29.91 2.09
N ILE A 10 -41.09 -29.60 1.16
CA ILE A 10 -40.80 -28.93 -0.10
C ILE A 10 -40.45 -27.45 0.10
N GLU A 11 -41.10 -26.74 1.04
CA GLU A 11 -40.81 -25.38 1.37
C GLU A 11 -39.36 -25.25 1.94
N LEU A 12 -38.95 -26.19 2.79
CA LEU A 12 -37.60 -26.19 3.30
C LEU A 12 -36.57 -26.50 2.21
N LEU A 13 -36.86 -27.45 1.32
CA LEU A 13 -35.96 -27.87 0.25
C LEU A 13 -35.72 -26.74 -0.76
N VAL A 14 -36.76 -26.01 -1.14
CA VAL A 14 -36.65 -24.86 -2.06
C VAL A 14 -35.80 -23.74 -1.43
N VAL A 15 -36.00 -23.44 -0.16
CA VAL A 15 -35.28 -22.39 0.54
C VAL A 15 -33.76 -22.71 0.60
N VAL A 16 -33.39 -23.93 0.97
CA VAL A 16 -31.96 -24.30 1.03
C VAL A 16 -31.32 -24.35 -0.36
N ALA A 17 -32.07 -24.71 -1.40
CA ALA A 17 -31.58 -24.68 -2.77
C ALA A 17 -31.28 -23.22 -3.23
N ILE A 18 -32.17 -22.29 -2.94
CA ILE A 18 -31.97 -20.86 -3.27
C ILE A 18 -30.79 -20.28 -2.50
N ILE A 19 -30.69 -20.55 -1.19
CA ILE A 19 -29.57 -20.10 -0.37
C ILE A 19 -28.25 -20.68 -0.90
N GLY A 20 -28.22 -21.94 -1.30
CA GLY A 20 -27.03 -22.57 -1.87
C GLY A 20 -26.55 -21.90 -3.15
N ILE A 21 -27.45 -21.56 -4.05
CA ILE A 21 -27.12 -20.84 -5.30
C ILE A 21 -26.62 -19.43 -5.00
N LEU A 22 -27.32 -18.71 -4.14
CA LEU A 22 -26.94 -17.33 -3.79
C LEU A 22 -25.57 -17.29 -3.06
N ALA A 23 -25.31 -18.24 -2.17
CA ALA A 23 -24.03 -18.35 -1.49
C ALA A 23 -22.89 -18.62 -2.49
N ALA A 24 -23.07 -19.54 -3.43
CA ALA A 24 -22.05 -19.88 -4.43
C ALA A 24 -21.68 -18.69 -5.31
N VAL A 25 -22.65 -17.93 -5.80
CA VAL A 25 -22.40 -16.73 -6.63
C VAL A 25 -21.84 -15.59 -5.77
N GLY A 26 -22.37 -15.41 -4.56
CA GLY A 26 -21.99 -14.34 -3.65
C GLY A 26 -20.51 -14.40 -3.24
N THR A 27 -19.97 -15.58 -2.96
CA THR A 27 -18.57 -15.74 -2.56
C THR A 27 -17.60 -15.35 -3.68
N VAL A 28 -17.84 -15.73 -4.91
CA VAL A 28 -16.99 -15.39 -6.07
C VAL A 28 -17.01 -13.89 -6.34
N ALA A 29 -18.18 -13.27 -6.32
CA ALA A 29 -18.31 -11.83 -6.51
C ALA A 29 -17.61 -11.04 -5.39
N TYR A 30 -17.74 -11.48 -4.14
CA TYR A 30 -17.12 -10.83 -2.99
C TYR A 30 -15.59 -10.87 -3.04
N THR A 31 -15.00 -12.02 -3.38
CA THR A 31 -13.54 -12.16 -3.47
C THR A 31 -12.96 -11.28 -4.59
N GLY A 32 -13.62 -11.21 -5.75
CA GLY A 32 -13.20 -10.32 -6.83
C GLY A 32 -13.27 -8.83 -6.46
N TYR A 33 -14.34 -8.42 -5.78
CA TYR A 33 -14.50 -7.05 -5.30
C TYR A 33 -13.44 -6.67 -4.26
N THR A 34 -13.19 -7.52 -3.27
CA THR A 34 -12.19 -7.26 -2.22
C THR A 34 -10.78 -7.20 -2.78
N SER A 35 -10.41 -8.04 -3.75
CA SER A 35 -9.12 -7.99 -4.44
C SER A 35 -8.96 -6.65 -5.18
N SER A 36 -9.95 -6.24 -5.96
CA SER A 36 -9.93 -4.97 -6.68
C SER A 36 -9.83 -3.77 -5.74
N ALA A 37 -10.55 -3.80 -4.61
CA ALA A 37 -10.49 -2.75 -3.59
C ALA A 37 -9.09 -2.64 -2.96
N LYS A 38 -8.43 -3.76 -2.64
CA LYS A 38 -7.07 -3.79 -2.12
C LYS A 38 -6.06 -3.20 -3.12
N LYS A 39 -6.16 -3.57 -4.41
CA LYS A 39 -5.33 -3.01 -5.48
C LYS A 39 -5.51 -1.50 -5.60
N SER A 40 -6.74 -1.01 -5.56
CA SER A 40 -7.06 0.42 -5.59
C SER A 40 -6.50 1.14 -4.36
N SER A 41 -6.60 0.54 -3.19
CA SER A 41 -6.04 1.08 -1.95
C SER A 41 -4.51 1.18 -2.00
N ALA A 42 -3.82 0.16 -2.53
CA ALA A 42 -2.37 0.20 -2.71
C ALA A 42 -1.93 1.33 -3.67
N LYS A 43 -2.66 1.54 -4.77
CA LYS A 43 -2.42 2.67 -5.70
C LYS A 43 -2.66 4.03 -5.02
N SER A 44 -3.70 4.13 -4.19
CA SER A 44 -3.98 5.35 -3.43
C SER A 44 -2.88 5.63 -2.39
N ASN A 45 -2.39 4.61 -1.70
CA ASN A 45 -1.27 4.74 -0.76
C ASN A 45 -0.01 5.23 -1.48
N HIS A 46 0.31 4.65 -2.64
CA HIS A 46 1.43 5.12 -3.47
C HIS A 46 1.34 6.62 -3.77
N ALA A 47 0.19 7.05 -4.29
CA ALA A 47 -0.02 8.46 -4.64
C ALA A 47 0.08 9.39 -3.42
N SER A 48 -0.40 8.94 -2.26
CA SER A 48 -0.31 9.68 -1.00
C SER A 48 1.12 9.80 -0.51
N VAL A 49 1.90 8.72 -0.56
CA VAL A 49 3.32 8.70 -0.17
C VAL A 49 4.14 9.64 -1.07
N VAL A 50 3.97 9.55 -2.39
CA VAL A 50 4.66 10.43 -3.34
C VAL A 50 4.36 11.90 -3.06
N LYS A 51 3.07 12.24 -2.90
CA LYS A 51 2.66 13.61 -2.61
C LYS A 51 3.17 14.11 -1.26
N TYR A 52 3.14 13.27 -0.25
CA TYR A 52 3.65 13.61 1.08
C TYR A 52 5.14 13.94 1.03
N ILE A 53 5.95 13.05 0.47
CA ILE A 53 7.41 13.27 0.38
C ILE A 53 7.71 14.55 -0.41
N ALA A 54 7.05 14.75 -1.56
CA ALA A 54 7.27 15.94 -2.38
C ALA A 54 6.85 17.23 -1.65
N ALA A 55 5.72 17.22 -0.93
CA ALA A 55 5.26 18.38 -0.18
C ALA A 55 6.16 18.71 1.00
N GLU A 56 6.62 17.71 1.73
CA GLU A 56 7.51 17.87 2.88
C GLU A 56 8.90 18.34 2.44
N ASP A 57 9.40 17.85 1.30
CA ASP A 57 10.64 18.33 0.71
C ASP A 57 10.54 19.82 0.32
N GLN A 58 9.40 20.26 -0.22
CA GLN A 58 9.17 21.66 -0.56
C GLN A 58 9.11 22.59 0.65
N LYS A 59 8.72 22.11 1.83
CA LYS A 59 8.80 22.90 3.07
C LYS A 59 10.25 23.28 3.37
N CYS A 60 11.17 22.34 3.22
CA CYS A 60 12.60 22.62 3.37
C CYS A 60 13.09 23.67 2.36
N ASN A 61 12.66 23.57 1.09
CA ASN A 61 13.01 24.54 0.06
C ASN A 61 12.40 25.94 0.32
N ALA A 62 11.29 26.00 1.06
CA ALA A 62 10.66 27.23 1.48
C ALA A 62 11.31 27.90 2.71
N GLY A 63 12.33 27.26 3.29
CA GLY A 63 13.09 27.81 4.42
C GLY A 63 12.62 27.32 5.79
N GLU A 64 11.77 26.31 5.86
CA GLU A 64 11.44 25.65 7.13
C GLU A 64 12.67 24.95 7.70
N THR A 65 12.78 24.92 9.02
CA THR A 65 13.92 24.27 9.71
C THR A 65 13.77 22.76 9.80
N THR A 66 12.53 22.29 9.83
CA THR A 66 12.18 20.85 9.92
C THR A 66 10.99 20.53 9.04
N ALA A 67 10.91 19.27 8.60
CA ALA A 67 9.78 18.70 7.87
C ALA A 67 9.47 17.29 8.41
N MET A 68 8.44 16.62 7.89
CA MET A 68 8.05 15.26 8.24
C MET A 68 7.88 15.08 9.76
N ASP A 69 7.04 15.93 10.37
CA ASP A 69 6.77 15.94 11.81
C ASP A 69 8.02 16.12 12.69
N GLY A 70 9.02 16.85 12.17
CA GLY A 70 10.30 17.09 12.84
C GLY A 70 11.35 16.00 12.62
N GLY A 71 10.99 14.93 11.91
CA GLY A 71 11.91 13.82 11.60
C GLY A 71 12.96 14.15 10.54
N LEU A 72 12.72 15.17 9.72
CA LEU A 72 13.66 15.67 8.72
C LEU A 72 14.16 17.05 9.12
N ILE A 73 15.48 17.18 9.24
CA ILE A 73 16.15 18.48 9.45
C ILE A 73 16.44 19.06 8.06
N CYS A 74 15.90 20.22 7.73
CA CYS A 74 16.00 20.81 6.40
C CYS A 74 17.29 21.59 6.36
N ALA A 75 17.87 22.31 6.78
CA ALA A 75 19.20 22.93 6.81
C ALA A 75 19.41 23.59 8.17
N GLY A 76 20.41 23.17 8.87
CA GLY A 76 20.93 23.92 10.00
C GLY A 76 21.88 25.01 9.49
N SER A 77 22.16 26.00 10.32
CA SER A 77 23.18 27.02 10.06
C SER A 77 24.62 26.45 9.93
N ASP A 78 24.76 25.13 9.95
CA ASP A 78 26.00 24.41 9.71
C ASP A 78 25.89 23.67 8.37
N VAL A 79 26.48 24.27 7.34
CA VAL A 79 26.48 23.82 5.93
C VAL A 79 27.16 22.46 5.71
N THR A 80 27.49 21.73 6.75
CA THR A 80 28.20 20.44 6.66
C THR A 80 27.27 19.22 6.71
N ILE A 81 25.99 19.40 7.02
CA ILE A 81 24.99 18.32 6.99
C ILE A 81 23.93 18.70 5.96
N GLY A 82 24.23 18.45 4.69
CA GLY A 82 23.25 18.56 3.62
C GLY A 82 22.16 17.51 3.80
N ARG A 83 20.92 17.89 3.49
CA ARG A 83 19.78 16.98 3.43
C ARG A 83 20.02 15.92 2.35
N THR A 84 20.27 14.68 2.75
CA THR A 84 20.46 13.57 1.82
C THR A 84 19.14 12.85 1.51
N GLY A 85 19.10 12.15 0.40
CA GLY A 85 17.93 11.32 0.08
C GLY A 85 17.67 10.25 1.16
N ASP A 86 18.71 9.71 1.79
CA ASP A 86 18.57 8.72 2.88
C ASP A 86 17.94 9.33 4.14
N ASP A 87 18.22 10.58 4.46
CA ASP A 87 17.57 11.29 5.57
C ASP A 87 16.07 11.46 5.29
N VAL A 88 15.74 11.86 4.06
CA VAL A 88 14.34 12.00 3.63
C VAL A 88 13.62 10.65 3.67
N VAL A 89 14.24 9.56 3.21
CA VAL A 89 13.64 8.21 3.27
C VAL A 89 13.39 7.78 4.70
N THR A 90 14.37 7.96 5.60
CA THR A 90 14.27 7.58 7.01
C THR A 90 13.16 8.35 7.72
N ALA A 91 13.09 9.66 7.51
CA ALA A 91 12.06 10.51 8.07
C ALA A 91 10.66 10.17 7.52
N ALA A 92 10.56 9.95 6.19
CA ALA A 92 9.30 9.61 5.54
C ALA A 92 8.74 8.27 6.03
N VAL A 93 9.57 7.22 6.15
CA VAL A 93 9.15 5.91 6.66
C VAL A 93 8.67 6.00 8.10
N THR A 94 9.30 6.86 8.89
CA THR A 94 8.88 7.08 10.29
C THR A 94 7.55 7.83 10.37
N ALA A 95 7.41 8.91 9.63
CA ALA A 95 6.19 9.72 9.61
C ALA A 95 4.98 8.96 9.02
N LEU A 96 5.22 8.04 8.08
CA LEU A 96 4.19 7.23 7.41
C LEU A 96 3.99 5.85 8.05
N ALA A 97 4.44 5.64 9.30
CA ALA A 97 4.35 4.35 9.99
C ALA A 97 2.92 3.85 10.21
N ASP A 98 1.93 4.75 10.19
CA ASP A 98 0.51 4.42 10.34
C ASP A 98 -0.15 3.93 9.05
N PHE A 99 0.51 4.12 7.90
CA PHE A 99 0.05 3.55 6.64
C PHE A 99 0.10 2.03 6.72
N LYS A 100 -1.04 1.37 6.46
CA LYS A 100 -1.15 -0.09 6.50
C LYS A 100 -1.10 -0.68 5.11
N ASN A 101 -0.52 -1.88 5.03
CA ASN A 101 -0.56 -2.66 3.80
C ASN A 101 -1.99 -3.17 3.56
N PRO A 102 -2.64 -2.86 2.42
CA PRO A 102 -4.02 -3.28 2.13
C PRO A 102 -4.21 -4.79 2.05
N PHE A 103 -3.15 -5.55 1.76
CA PHE A 103 -3.18 -7.01 1.66
C PHE A 103 -2.83 -7.66 3.00
N LEU A 104 -1.99 -7.01 3.82
CA LEU A 104 -1.54 -7.44 5.14
C LEU A 104 -1.79 -6.32 6.17
N PRO A 105 -3.01 -6.14 6.67
CA PRO A 105 -3.36 -4.99 7.53
C PRO A 105 -2.64 -4.93 8.88
N SER A 106 -2.01 -6.02 9.32
CA SER A 106 -1.13 -6.05 10.49
C SER A 106 0.23 -5.39 10.25
N GLU A 107 0.63 -5.27 8.98
CA GLU A 107 1.93 -4.77 8.59
C GLU A 107 1.88 -3.29 8.19
N LYS A 108 3.02 -2.61 8.35
CA LYS A 108 3.21 -1.26 7.82
C LYS A 108 3.22 -1.31 6.29
N GLY A 109 2.58 -0.34 5.65
CA GLY A 109 2.49 -0.26 4.20
C GLY A 109 3.69 0.40 3.53
N VAL A 110 4.51 1.17 4.28
CA VAL A 110 5.67 1.89 3.74
C VAL A 110 6.96 1.29 4.29
N ARG A 111 7.92 1.04 3.40
CA ARG A 111 9.25 0.48 3.72
C ARG A 111 10.34 1.38 3.17
N GLY A 112 11.48 1.42 3.87
CA GLY A 112 12.69 2.15 3.45
C GLY A 112 13.67 1.28 2.65
N THR A 113 14.83 1.83 2.36
CA THR A 113 15.89 1.23 1.53
C THR A 113 16.32 -0.17 1.98
N ALA A 114 16.33 -0.44 3.29
CA ALA A 114 16.77 -1.74 3.83
C ALA A 114 15.85 -2.91 3.46
N ASP A 115 14.55 -2.62 3.21
CA ASP A 115 13.51 -3.63 2.97
C ASP A 115 12.89 -3.51 1.57
N ALA A 116 13.56 -2.80 0.66
CA ALA A 116 12.98 -2.35 -0.61
C ALA A 116 12.97 -3.39 -1.74
N SER A 117 13.14 -4.65 -1.44
CA SER A 117 13.01 -5.71 -2.44
C SER A 117 11.54 -6.12 -2.66
N PHE A 118 11.21 -6.54 -3.87
CA PHE A 118 9.92 -7.16 -4.23
C PHE A 118 10.13 -8.62 -4.67
N ASP A 119 11.09 -9.28 -4.09
CA ASP A 119 11.56 -10.62 -4.46
C ASP A 119 10.92 -11.75 -3.65
N LYS A 120 9.97 -11.42 -2.77
CA LYS A 120 9.32 -12.41 -1.89
C LYS A 120 7.82 -12.49 -2.13
N PRO A 121 7.27 -13.71 -2.08
CA PRO A 121 5.82 -13.88 -1.96
C PRO A 121 5.28 -13.06 -0.79
N GLY A 122 4.27 -12.24 -1.04
CA GLY A 122 3.67 -11.36 -0.03
C GLY A 122 4.18 -9.92 -0.01
N ASP A 123 5.03 -9.51 -0.96
CA ASP A 123 5.45 -8.11 -1.10
C ASP A 123 4.36 -7.21 -1.71
N GLN A 124 3.24 -7.78 -2.06
CA GLN A 124 2.08 -7.06 -2.57
C GLN A 124 1.54 -6.05 -1.54
N GLY A 125 1.24 -4.84 -2.01
CA GLY A 125 0.66 -3.77 -1.20
C GLY A 125 1.67 -2.90 -0.46
N TYR A 126 2.95 -3.23 -0.51
CA TYR A 126 3.99 -2.37 0.06
C TYR A 126 4.37 -1.24 -0.90
N THR A 127 4.65 -0.09 -0.32
CA THR A 127 5.27 1.06 -0.98
C THR A 127 6.69 1.18 -0.48
N ASN A 128 7.65 0.89 -1.34
CA ASN A 128 9.08 1.00 -1.06
C ASN A 128 9.58 2.38 -1.44
N VAL A 129 10.33 3.01 -0.54
CA VAL A 129 10.95 4.31 -0.73
C VAL A 129 12.45 4.12 -0.65
N VAL A 130 13.15 4.36 -1.75
CA VAL A 130 14.60 4.10 -1.88
C VAL A 130 15.30 5.35 -2.33
N ALA A 131 16.41 5.69 -1.68
CA ALA A 131 17.27 6.78 -2.09
C ALA A 131 18.48 6.27 -2.89
N ALA A 132 18.89 7.05 -3.86
CA ALA A 132 20.15 6.93 -4.58
C ALA A 132 20.72 8.35 -4.76
N GLY A 133 21.59 8.76 -3.84
CA GLY A 133 22.00 10.15 -3.71
C GLY A 133 20.80 11.04 -3.41
N ASN A 134 20.60 12.11 -4.19
CA ASN A 134 19.49 13.04 -4.04
C ASN A 134 18.23 12.63 -4.86
N THR A 135 18.18 11.39 -5.31
CA THR A 135 17.05 10.86 -6.05
C THR A 135 16.32 9.82 -5.21
N ILE A 136 15.04 10.03 -4.96
CA ILE A 136 14.17 9.10 -4.23
C ILE A 136 13.25 8.42 -5.23
N THR A 137 13.26 7.11 -5.23
CA THR A 137 12.35 6.28 -6.03
C THR A 137 11.30 5.67 -5.10
N VAL A 138 10.04 5.96 -5.37
CA VAL A 138 8.89 5.37 -4.69
C VAL A 138 8.29 4.33 -5.60
N THR A 139 8.24 3.08 -5.16
CA THR A 139 7.72 1.96 -5.96
C THR A 139 6.68 1.18 -5.14
N THR A 140 5.54 0.85 -5.74
CA THR A 140 4.49 0.07 -5.08
C THR A 140 4.07 -1.11 -5.95
N CYS A 141 4.10 -2.30 -5.39
CA CYS A 141 3.49 -3.49 -5.95
C CYS A 141 2.00 -3.52 -5.60
N TYR A 142 1.13 -3.46 -6.59
CA TYR A 142 -0.33 -3.47 -6.35
C TYR A 142 -1.03 -4.71 -6.90
N ASP A 143 -0.36 -5.48 -7.74
CA ASP A 143 -0.88 -6.70 -8.32
C ASP A 143 0.21 -7.77 -8.38
N ASP A 144 -0.16 -9.01 -8.10
CA ASP A 144 0.71 -10.17 -8.07
C ASP A 144 0.03 -11.35 -8.80
N SER A 145 -0.92 -11.06 -9.67
CA SER A 145 -1.89 -12.07 -10.08
C SER A 145 -1.65 -12.70 -11.45
N THR A 146 -0.61 -12.30 -12.21
CA THR A 146 -0.58 -12.62 -13.65
C THR A 146 0.43 -13.66 -14.06
N ASP A 147 1.41 -13.96 -13.25
CA ASP A 147 2.32 -15.06 -13.50
C ASP A 147 2.49 -15.92 -12.25
N ASN A 148 2.31 -17.21 -12.42
CA ASN A 148 2.57 -18.24 -11.41
C ASN A 148 4.07 -18.30 -11.03
N ASP A 149 4.83 -17.22 -11.23
CA ASP A 149 6.22 -17.15 -10.87
C ASP A 149 6.35 -16.78 -9.38
N THR A 150 6.49 -17.81 -8.57
CA THR A 150 6.73 -17.71 -7.13
C THR A 150 8.08 -17.06 -6.79
N LYS A 151 8.89 -16.70 -7.80
CA LYS A 151 10.24 -16.16 -7.59
C LYS A 151 10.32 -14.64 -7.58
N ASP A 152 9.42 -13.96 -8.28
CA ASP A 152 9.40 -12.49 -8.33
C ASP A 152 7.95 -11.97 -8.45
N PRO A 153 7.17 -12.03 -7.36
CA PRO A 153 5.87 -11.38 -7.33
C PRO A 153 6.12 -9.88 -7.56
N CYS A 154 5.55 -9.29 -8.56
CA CYS A 154 5.78 -7.91 -8.99
C CYS A 154 6.99 -7.68 -9.90
N ALA A 155 7.51 -8.71 -10.57
CA ALA A 155 8.58 -8.59 -11.56
C ALA A 155 8.19 -7.74 -12.76
N VAL A 156 6.91 -7.67 -13.07
CA VAL A 156 6.41 -7.03 -14.30
C VAL A 156 6.02 -5.58 -14.02
N ASP A 157 6.50 -4.66 -14.85
CA ASP A 157 6.18 -3.22 -14.75
C ASP A 157 4.68 -2.91 -14.76
N LYS A 158 3.85 -3.82 -15.24
CA LYS A 158 2.38 -3.68 -15.25
C LYS A 158 1.73 -3.84 -13.86
N GLU A 159 2.46 -4.37 -12.92
CA GLU A 159 2.00 -4.64 -11.54
C GLU A 159 2.59 -3.69 -10.52
N ARG A 160 3.46 -2.79 -10.98
CA ARG A 160 4.12 -1.76 -10.17
C ARG A 160 3.71 -0.36 -10.59
N LEU A 161 3.70 0.54 -9.61
CA LEU A 161 3.77 1.98 -9.83
C LEU A 161 5.16 2.44 -9.39
N SER A 162 5.77 3.32 -10.16
CA SER A 162 7.07 3.92 -9.81
C SER A 162 7.06 5.40 -10.10
N ASN A 163 7.49 6.19 -9.12
CA ASN A 163 7.70 7.63 -9.25
C ASN A 163 9.08 8.01 -8.71
N VAL A 164 9.66 9.02 -9.33
CA VAL A 164 10.98 9.55 -8.94
C VAL A 164 10.81 10.98 -8.45
N ILE A 165 11.38 11.26 -7.28
CA ILE A 165 11.42 12.59 -6.66
C ILE A 165 12.90 12.98 -6.55
N LYS A 166 13.22 14.20 -6.98
CA LYS A 166 14.57 14.77 -6.77
C LYS A 166 14.51 15.69 -5.56
N VAL A 167 15.35 15.40 -4.59
CA VAL A 167 15.57 16.26 -3.42
C VAL A 167 16.50 17.38 -3.83
N ALA A 168 16.16 18.61 -3.53
CA ALA A 168 17.05 19.75 -3.79
C ALA A 168 18.26 19.71 -2.85
N GLU A 169 19.41 20.13 -3.37
CA GLU A 169 20.64 20.30 -2.61
C GLU A 169 20.59 21.54 -1.71
#